data_89dd6067ac787fab2e5ca349d757ba76
#
_entry.id   89dd6067ac787fab2e5ca349d757ba76
#
_cell.length_a   1.000
_cell.length_b   1.000
_cell.length_c   1.000
_cell.angle_alpha   90.00
_cell.angle_beta   90.00
_cell.angle_gamma   90.00
#
_symmetry.space_group_name_H-M   'P 1'
#
loop_
_entity.id
_entity.type
_entity.pdbx_description
1 polymer ?
#
loop_
_entity_poly.entity_id
_entity_poly.type
_entity_poly.pdbx_seq_one_letter_code
_entity_poly.pdbx_strand_id
1 'polypeptide(L)'
;MLLPPRLPRLGLRSLLESYTCRVILIFLIPYTLTVYYAHLRCWRDPTSFFFRDKEAYTPVYSTLRAEQGNALIEDANNKTGMLQLRASPSPSMCVGFASVARNGVSYFQSAVGSVLAGLSEAERADLYLILFIAHTDPTEHPAYSEPWLHALSDKVLLYDEKDVDVGHIRELETSEAKRFALEKGLLDYTYLLKACQSVNTSFSVIFEDDIIALDGWYHRTKQAVAAAERQTLEMGTAQCKC
;
A
#
# COMPACT_ATOMS: atom_id res chain seq x y z
N MET A 1 -11.12 20.52 71.67
CA MET A 1 -11.27 19.49 70.62
C MET A 1 -12.42 19.95 69.69
N LEU A 2 -12.10 20.70 68.67
CA LEU A 2 -13.07 21.28 67.70
C LEU A 2 -13.31 20.28 66.58
N LEU A 3 -14.53 19.80 66.44
CA LEU A 3 -14.96 18.94 65.35
C LEU A 3 -14.89 19.72 64.04
N PRO A 4 -14.37 19.14 62.95
CA PRO A 4 -14.36 19.82 61.63
C PRO A 4 -15.80 20.01 61.12
N PRO A 5 -16.07 21.09 60.39
CA PRO A 5 -17.40 21.35 59.83
C PRO A 5 -17.76 20.25 58.82
N ARG A 6 -18.95 19.66 59.00
CA ARG A 6 -19.54 18.72 58.04
C ARG A 6 -19.83 19.47 56.74
N LEU A 7 -19.10 19.16 55.68
CA LEU A 7 -19.43 19.60 54.33
C LEU A 7 -20.86 19.12 53.97
N PRO A 8 -21.71 20.00 53.44
CA PRO A 8 -23.06 19.61 53.03
C PRO A 8 -22.96 18.59 51.90
N ARG A 9 -23.62 17.44 52.03
CA ARG A 9 -23.82 16.51 50.94
C ARG A 9 -24.74 17.16 49.92
N LEU A 10 -24.18 17.90 48.98
CA LEU A 10 -24.88 18.39 47.80
C LEU A 10 -25.34 17.17 46.98
N GLY A 11 -26.62 16.88 47.03
CA GLY A 11 -27.20 15.78 46.25
C GLY A 11 -27.04 16.09 44.76
N LEU A 12 -26.72 15.07 43.95
CA LEU A 12 -26.54 15.17 42.49
C LEU A 12 -27.72 15.90 41.81
N ARG A 13 -28.93 15.81 42.38
CA ARG A 13 -30.14 16.53 41.91
C ARG A 13 -30.06 18.05 42.06
N SER A 14 -29.53 18.55 43.19
CA SER A 14 -29.42 20.00 43.42
C SER A 14 -28.35 20.65 42.53
N LEU A 15 -27.31 19.90 42.14
CA LEU A 15 -26.31 20.35 41.16
C LEU A 15 -26.91 20.48 39.77
N LEU A 16 -27.75 19.54 39.35
CA LEU A 16 -28.42 19.57 38.04
C LEU A 16 -29.53 20.63 37.93
N GLU A 17 -30.06 21.12 39.06
CA GLU A 17 -31.06 22.19 39.11
C GLU A 17 -30.44 23.59 38.97
N SER A 18 -29.15 23.75 39.27
CA SER A 18 -28.45 25.03 39.11
C SER A 18 -28.24 25.36 37.63
N TYR A 19 -28.70 26.55 37.19
CA TYR A 19 -28.49 27.06 35.84
C TYR A 19 -27.01 27.05 35.44
N THR A 20 -26.14 27.48 36.35
CA THR A 20 -24.69 27.50 36.13
C THR A 20 -24.12 26.11 35.89
N CYS A 21 -24.55 25.09 36.66
CA CYS A 21 -24.12 23.71 36.43
C CYS A 21 -24.59 23.14 35.08
N ARG A 22 -25.81 23.48 34.64
CA ARG A 22 -26.31 23.06 33.35
C ARG A 22 -25.49 23.67 32.22
N VAL A 23 -25.17 24.95 32.29
CA VAL A 23 -24.32 25.64 31.30
C VAL A 23 -22.92 25.00 31.26
N ILE A 24 -22.30 24.75 32.39
CA ILE A 24 -21.00 24.09 32.50
C ILE A 24 -21.07 22.69 31.84
N LEU A 25 -22.09 21.88 32.11
CA LEU A 25 -22.25 20.55 31.56
C LEU A 25 -22.45 20.56 30.04
N ILE A 26 -23.21 21.56 29.49
CA ILE A 26 -23.42 21.72 28.07
C ILE A 26 -22.08 21.92 27.31
N PHE A 27 -21.11 22.60 27.92
CA PHE A 27 -19.79 22.79 27.32
C PHE A 27 -18.81 21.66 27.69
N LEU A 28 -18.84 21.17 28.91
CA LEU A 28 -17.89 20.16 29.40
C LEU A 28 -18.10 18.79 28.75
N ILE A 29 -19.36 18.39 28.51
CA ILE A 29 -19.65 17.09 27.91
C ILE A 29 -19.12 17.02 26.46
N PRO A 30 -19.50 17.92 25.54
CA PRO A 30 -18.94 17.86 24.18
C PRO A 30 -17.42 18.08 24.17
N TYR A 31 -16.87 18.92 25.03
CA TYR A 31 -15.42 19.08 25.17
C TYR A 31 -14.74 17.77 25.55
N THR A 32 -15.19 17.07 26.59
CA THR A 32 -14.60 15.79 27.02
C THR A 32 -14.77 14.70 25.96
N LEU A 33 -15.90 14.65 25.25
CA LEU A 33 -16.11 13.74 24.14
C LEU A 33 -15.15 14.02 22.97
N THR A 34 -14.93 15.30 22.66
CA THR A 34 -13.99 15.71 21.60
C THR A 34 -12.55 15.33 21.98
N VAL A 35 -12.14 15.63 23.23
CA VAL A 35 -10.81 15.25 23.73
C VAL A 35 -10.64 13.72 23.71
N TYR A 36 -11.65 12.98 24.15
CA TYR A 36 -11.61 11.51 24.12
C TYR A 36 -11.53 10.98 22.69
N TYR A 37 -12.32 11.53 21.76
CA TYR A 37 -12.25 11.18 20.35
C TYR A 37 -10.87 11.49 19.74
N ALA A 38 -10.32 12.68 20.02
CA ALA A 38 -9.00 13.07 19.55
C ALA A 38 -7.91 12.15 20.13
N HIS A 39 -8.00 11.78 21.40
CA HIS A 39 -7.10 10.81 22.03
C HIS A 39 -7.11 9.44 21.32
N LEU A 40 -8.28 8.97 20.90
CA LEU A 40 -8.41 7.67 20.21
C LEU A 40 -7.98 7.71 18.74
N ARG A 41 -8.10 8.86 18.08
CA ARG A 41 -7.91 8.95 16.62
C ARG A 41 -6.63 9.63 16.20
N CYS A 42 -6.15 10.62 16.97
CA CYS A 42 -5.01 11.46 16.58
C CYS A 42 -3.68 11.02 17.21
N TRP A 43 -3.58 9.82 17.74
CA TRP A 43 -2.36 9.33 18.39
C TRP A 43 -1.21 9.01 17.41
N ARG A 44 -1.51 8.90 16.10
CA ARG A 44 -0.51 8.73 15.02
C ARG A 44 -0.13 10.03 14.33
N ASP A 45 -0.82 11.13 14.60
CA ASP A 45 -0.55 12.42 13.97
C ASP A 45 0.56 13.16 14.75
N PRO A 46 1.75 13.41 14.15
CA PRO A 46 2.86 14.09 14.82
C PRO A 46 2.53 15.53 15.28
N THR A 47 1.49 16.13 14.70
CA THR A 47 1.03 17.49 15.08
C THR A 47 0.03 17.47 16.24
N SER A 48 -0.45 16.28 16.63
CA SER A 48 -1.43 16.12 17.68
C SER A 48 -0.80 16.17 19.08
N PHE A 49 -1.49 16.83 20.04
CA PHE A 49 -1.15 16.76 21.45
C PHE A 49 -1.15 15.33 22.01
N PHE A 50 -1.92 14.42 21.38
CA PHE A 50 -2.05 13.01 21.77
C PHE A 50 -1.09 12.09 21.04
N PHE A 51 -0.11 12.63 20.30
CA PHE A 51 0.87 11.86 19.58
C PHE A 51 1.66 10.92 20.48
N ARG A 52 1.77 9.67 20.08
CA ARG A 52 2.50 8.62 20.80
C ARG A 52 3.66 8.13 19.97
N ASP A 53 4.82 8.76 20.13
CA ASP A 53 6.02 8.52 19.33
C ASP A 53 6.36 7.03 19.19
N LYS A 54 6.42 6.29 20.28
CA LYS A 54 6.81 4.87 20.28
C LYS A 54 5.80 3.95 19.57
N GLU A 55 4.51 4.28 19.64
CA GLU A 55 3.43 3.45 19.09
C GLU A 55 3.04 3.87 17.68
N ALA A 56 3.19 5.16 17.35
CA ALA A 56 2.73 5.74 16.10
C ALA A 56 3.41 5.11 14.88
N TYR A 57 4.68 4.76 15.00
CA TYR A 57 5.47 4.15 13.95
C TYR A 57 5.49 2.62 13.99
N THR A 58 4.83 1.99 14.95
CA THR A 58 4.72 0.53 15.00
C THR A 58 3.77 0.04 13.90
N PRO A 59 4.22 -0.77 12.94
CA PRO A 59 3.41 -1.25 11.81
C PRO A 59 2.50 -2.40 12.28
N VAL A 60 1.29 -2.09 12.73
CA VAL A 60 0.36 -3.11 13.28
C VAL A 60 -0.23 -3.99 12.20
N TYR A 61 -0.72 -3.39 11.09
CA TYR A 61 -1.36 -4.15 10.02
C TYR A 61 -0.38 -4.66 8.97
N SER A 62 0.69 -3.91 8.69
CA SER A 62 1.66 -4.29 7.67
C SER A 62 2.42 -5.57 8.06
N THR A 63 2.71 -5.80 9.34
CA THR A 63 3.35 -7.04 9.80
C THR A 63 2.49 -8.26 9.49
N LEU A 64 1.21 -8.23 9.88
CA LEU A 64 0.29 -9.34 9.60
C LEU A 64 0.12 -9.57 8.09
N ARG A 65 0.00 -8.48 7.31
CA ARG A 65 -0.11 -8.59 5.85
C ARG A 65 1.15 -9.11 5.20
N ALA A 66 2.33 -8.70 5.69
CA ALA A 66 3.60 -9.24 5.24
C ALA A 66 3.71 -10.74 5.53
N GLU A 67 3.31 -11.19 6.72
CA GLU A 67 3.27 -12.62 7.08
C GLU A 67 2.33 -13.41 6.16
N GLN A 68 1.14 -12.91 5.89
CA GLN A 68 0.18 -13.52 4.95
C GLN A 68 0.75 -13.58 3.52
N GLY A 69 1.39 -12.51 3.08
CA GLY A 69 2.06 -12.44 1.78
C GLY A 69 3.21 -13.44 1.67
N ASN A 70 4.08 -13.50 2.69
CA ASN A 70 5.20 -14.43 2.72
C ASN A 70 4.74 -15.89 2.74
N ALA A 71 3.67 -16.20 3.46
CA ALA A 71 3.08 -17.55 3.46
C ALA A 71 2.58 -17.94 2.06
N LEU A 72 1.97 -17.02 1.30
CA LEU A 72 1.56 -17.26 -0.08
C LEU A 72 2.77 -17.53 -1.00
N ILE A 73 3.86 -16.76 -0.85
CA ILE A 73 5.10 -16.94 -1.60
C ILE A 73 5.73 -18.32 -1.30
N GLU A 74 5.78 -18.69 -0.02
CA GLU A 74 6.31 -19.98 0.42
C GLU A 74 5.47 -21.15 -0.14
N ASP A 75 4.15 -21.02 -0.11
CA ASP A 75 3.24 -22.01 -0.72
C ASP A 75 3.48 -22.13 -2.24
N ALA A 76 3.72 -21.02 -2.93
CA ALA A 76 4.02 -21.01 -4.36
C ALA A 76 5.37 -21.66 -4.68
N ASN A 77 6.37 -21.49 -3.82
CA ASN A 77 7.66 -22.18 -3.95
C ASN A 77 7.54 -23.69 -3.75
N ASN A 78 6.69 -24.13 -2.81
CA ASN A 78 6.56 -25.53 -2.46
C ASN A 78 5.59 -26.33 -3.37
N LYS A 79 4.61 -25.65 -3.97
CA LYS A 79 3.50 -26.27 -4.73
C LYS A 79 3.50 -25.84 -6.21
N THR A 80 4.60 -25.94 -6.88
CA THR A 80 4.89 -25.46 -8.25
C THR A 80 3.90 -25.89 -9.36
N GLY A 81 2.73 -26.38 -9.07
CA GLY A 81 1.72 -26.78 -10.07
C GLY A 81 0.28 -26.44 -9.71
N MET A 82 -0.01 -26.07 -8.46
CA MET A 82 -1.40 -25.91 -7.99
C MET A 82 -1.88 -24.46 -7.87
N LEU A 83 -1.00 -23.48 -7.87
CA LEU A 83 -1.34 -22.06 -7.65
C LEU A 83 -1.23 -21.20 -8.92
N GLN A 84 -1.45 -21.78 -10.10
CA GLN A 84 -1.49 -21.00 -11.35
C GLN A 84 -2.80 -20.20 -11.48
N LEU A 85 -3.01 -19.28 -10.53
CA LEU A 85 -4.02 -18.25 -10.67
C LEU A 85 -3.51 -17.23 -11.69
N ARG A 86 -4.05 -17.25 -12.89
CA ARG A 86 -3.66 -16.36 -14.00
C ARG A 86 -4.75 -15.36 -14.29
N ALA A 87 -4.35 -14.28 -14.96
CA ALA A 87 -5.31 -13.33 -15.52
C ALA A 87 -6.25 -14.03 -16.51
N SER A 88 -7.49 -13.53 -16.57
CA SER A 88 -8.42 -13.87 -17.64
C SER A 88 -7.95 -13.31 -19.00
N PRO A 89 -8.53 -13.71 -20.12
CA PRO A 89 -8.19 -13.15 -21.42
C PRO A 89 -8.45 -11.65 -21.59
N SER A 90 -9.27 -11.06 -20.71
CA SER A 90 -9.63 -9.64 -20.72
C SER A 90 -9.60 -9.07 -19.30
N PRO A 91 -8.42 -8.94 -18.66
CA PRO A 91 -8.32 -8.34 -17.35
C PRO A 91 -8.57 -6.83 -17.45
N SER A 92 -9.17 -6.24 -16.43
CA SER A 92 -9.41 -4.80 -16.42
C SER A 92 -8.23 -3.99 -15.89
N MET A 93 -7.31 -4.63 -15.19
CA MET A 93 -6.21 -3.96 -14.50
C MET A 93 -4.87 -4.66 -14.78
N CYS A 94 -3.86 -3.90 -15.21
CA CYS A 94 -2.46 -4.32 -15.17
C CYS A 94 -1.84 -3.84 -13.87
N VAL A 95 -1.20 -4.74 -13.14
CA VAL A 95 -0.40 -4.42 -11.95
C VAL A 95 1.04 -4.73 -12.25
N GLY A 96 1.91 -3.73 -12.09
CA GLY A 96 3.33 -3.85 -12.31
C GLY A 96 4.14 -3.59 -11.04
N PHE A 97 5.19 -4.37 -10.85
CA PHE A 97 6.24 -4.12 -9.88
C PHE A 97 7.58 -4.03 -10.57
N ALA A 98 8.37 -3.01 -10.25
CA ALA A 98 9.79 -2.95 -10.62
C ALA A 98 10.61 -3.19 -9.36
N SER A 99 11.54 -4.15 -9.41
CA SER A 99 12.43 -4.45 -8.29
C SER A 99 13.88 -4.49 -8.71
N VAL A 100 14.72 -3.91 -7.86
CA VAL A 100 16.18 -3.96 -7.95
C VAL A 100 16.73 -4.71 -6.73
N ALA A 101 17.82 -5.46 -6.91
CA ALA A 101 18.49 -6.13 -5.80
C ALA A 101 19.01 -5.11 -4.79
N ARG A 102 18.74 -5.34 -3.51
CA ARG A 102 19.23 -4.53 -2.40
C ARG A 102 20.07 -5.39 -1.46
N ASN A 103 21.19 -4.85 -1.00
CA ASN A 103 22.04 -5.56 -0.05
C ASN A 103 21.32 -5.75 1.29
N GLY A 104 21.11 -6.99 1.69
CA GLY A 104 20.70 -7.39 3.04
C GLY A 104 19.21 -7.40 3.35
N VAL A 105 18.32 -6.81 2.53
CA VAL A 105 16.87 -6.83 2.77
C VAL A 105 16.11 -6.98 1.45
N SER A 106 15.22 -7.97 1.38
CA SER A 106 14.29 -8.15 0.25
C SER A 106 12.88 -7.82 0.71
N TYR A 107 12.31 -6.74 0.19
CA TYR A 107 10.90 -6.37 0.40
C TYR A 107 9.99 -6.95 -0.68
N PHE A 108 10.54 -7.26 -1.84
CA PHE A 108 9.82 -7.63 -3.05
C PHE A 108 8.85 -8.81 -2.85
N GLN A 109 9.29 -9.85 -2.16
CA GLN A 109 8.44 -11.02 -1.86
C GLN A 109 7.22 -10.64 -1.02
N SER A 110 7.44 -9.89 0.07
CA SER A 110 6.36 -9.43 0.94
C SER A 110 5.42 -8.47 0.23
N ALA A 111 5.94 -7.60 -0.65
CA ALA A 111 5.14 -6.67 -1.44
C ALA A 111 4.21 -7.42 -2.40
N VAL A 112 4.77 -8.27 -3.27
CA VAL A 112 3.99 -9.07 -4.23
C VAL A 112 3.02 -9.99 -3.50
N GLY A 113 3.48 -10.69 -2.46
CA GLY A 113 2.65 -11.56 -1.65
C GLY A 113 1.48 -10.83 -1.01
N SER A 114 1.70 -9.62 -0.48
CA SER A 114 0.63 -8.83 0.15
C SER A 114 -0.43 -8.34 -0.86
N VAL A 115 -0.03 -8.09 -2.10
CA VAL A 115 -0.96 -7.71 -3.18
C VAL A 115 -1.83 -8.88 -3.61
N LEU A 116 -1.30 -10.09 -3.62
CA LEU A 116 -2.02 -11.30 -4.05
C LEU A 116 -2.79 -11.98 -2.93
N ALA A 117 -2.28 -11.94 -1.69
CA ALA A 117 -2.92 -12.58 -0.55
C ALA A 117 -4.31 -11.97 -0.28
N GLY A 118 -5.32 -12.82 -0.17
CA GLY A 118 -6.71 -12.44 0.11
C GLY A 118 -7.52 -12.02 -1.10
N LEU A 119 -6.95 -12.01 -2.32
CA LEU A 119 -7.74 -11.86 -3.54
C LEU A 119 -8.62 -13.10 -3.76
N SER A 120 -9.87 -12.89 -4.12
CA SER A 120 -10.71 -13.95 -4.65
C SER A 120 -10.23 -14.39 -6.04
N GLU A 121 -10.65 -15.56 -6.50
CA GLU A 121 -10.31 -16.05 -7.84
C GLU A 121 -10.75 -15.06 -8.94
N ALA A 122 -11.92 -14.43 -8.76
CA ALA A 122 -12.45 -13.45 -9.71
C ALA A 122 -11.61 -12.18 -9.74
N GLU A 123 -11.15 -11.68 -8.58
CA GLU A 123 -10.28 -10.50 -8.50
C GLU A 123 -8.90 -10.81 -9.09
N ARG A 124 -8.34 -12.00 -8.82
CA ARG A 124 -7.07 -12.40 -9.42
C ARG A 124 -7.18 -12.57 -10.94
N ALA A 125 -8.28 -13.11 -11.43
CA ALA A 125 -8.52 -13.26 -12.87
C ALA A 125 -8.68 -11.91 -13.60
N ASP A 126 -9.13 -10.86 -12.91
CA ASP A 126 -9.28 -9.50 -13.44
C ASP A 126 -7.98 -8.66 -13.39
N LEU A 127 -6.89 -9.26 -12.88
CA LEU A 127 -5.61 -8.59 -12.66
C LEU A 127 -4.52 -9.26 -13.48
N TYR A 128 -3.85 -8.51 -14.37
CA TYR A 128 -2.65 -8.94 -15.08
C TYR A 128 -1.40 -8.48 -14.34
N LEU A 129 -0.62 -9.40 -13.80
CA LEU A 129 0.54 -9.12 -12.95
C LEU A 129 1.85 -9.20 -13.75
N ILE A 130 2.57 -8.09 -13.83
CA ILE A 130 3.91 -8.01 -14.39
C ILE A 130 4.92 -7.80 -13.26
N LEU A 131 5.87 -8.72 -13.15
CA LEU A 131 6.99 -8.60 -12.21
C LEU A 131 8.26 -8.28 -13.02
N PHE A 132 8.78 -7.08 -12.85
CA PHE A 132 9.95 -6.60 -13.57
C PHE A 132 11.20 -6.71 -12.70
N ILE A 133 12.15 -7.52 -13.14
CA ILE A 133 13.50 -7.62 -12.58
C ILE A 133 14.36 -6.58 -13.27
N ALA A 134 14.54 -5.43 -12.62
CA ALA A 134 15.16 -4.25 -13.19
C ALA A 134 16.71 -4.31 -13.08
N HIS A 135 17.29 -5.36 -13.65
CA HIS A 135 18.74 -5.57 -13.78
C HIS A 135 19.11 -5.96 -15.19
N THR A 136 20.25 -5.45 -15.67
CA THR A 136 20.83 -5.86 -16.96
C THR A 136 21.33 -7.30 -16.93
N ASP A 137 21.76 -7.77 -15.75
CA ASP A 137 21.96 -9.19 -15.45
C ASP A 137 20.88 -9.62 -14.43
N PRO A 138 19.82 -10.30 -14.87
CA PRO A 138 18.73 -10.68 -13.95
C PRO A 138 19.19 -11.65 -12.85
N THR A 139 20.32 -12.34 -13.00
CA THR A 139 20.84 -13.28 -11.99
C THR A 139 21.34 -12.57 -10.71
N GLU A 140 21.59 -11.25 -10.79
CA GLU A 140 21.93 -10.44 -9.61
C GLU A 140 20.75 -10.28 -8.65
N HIS A 141 19.52 -10.47 -9.14
CA HIS A 141 18.34 -10.33 -8.31
C HIS A 141 17.98 -11.66 -7.62
N PRO A 142 17.89 -11.70 -6.27
CA PRO A 142 17.67 -12.96 -5.54
C PRO A 142 16.37 -13.68 -5.93
N ALA A 143 15.32 -12.94 -6.28
CA ALA A 143 14.04 -13.53 -6.66
C ALA A 143 14.03 -14.16 -8.06
N TYR A 144 15.05 -13.91 -8.90
CA TYR A 144 15.05 -14.39 -10.28
C TYR A 144 15.08 -15.92 -10.40
N SER A 145 15.78 -16.58 -9.50
CA SER A 145 15.86 -18.05 -9.43
C SER A 145 14.70 -18.71 -8.69
N GLU A 146 13.83 -17.93 -8.05
CA GLU A 146 12.77 -18.45 -7.20
C GLU A 146 11.55 -18.90 -8.03
N PRO A 147 11.00 -20.10 -7.77
CA PRO A 147 9.86 -20.66 -8.51
C PRO A 147 8.60 -19.76 -8.44
N TRP A 148 8.35 -19.10 -7.31
CA TRP A 148 7.18 -18.26 -7.10
C TRP A 148 7.08 -17.12 -8.12
N LEU A 149 8.23 -16.59 -8.58
CA LEU A 149 8.27 -15.47 -9.52
C LEU A 149 7.47 -15.79 -10.79
N HIS A 150 7.67 -16.97 -11.33
CA HIS A 150 6.96 -17.44 -12.52
C HIS A 150 5.58 -18.07 -12.19
N ALA A 151 5.42 -18.64 -11.00
CA ALA A 151 4.16 -19.26 -10.60
C ALA A 151 3.03 -18.24 -10.37
N LEU A 152 3.34 -17.09 -9.81
CA LEU A 152 2.38 -16.08 -9.41
C LEU A 152 2.19 -14.94 -10.40
N SER A 153 3.17 -14.67 -11.29
CA SER A 153 3.08 -13.59 -12.27
C SER A 153 2.46 -14.07 -13.59
N ASP A 154 1.79 -13.17 -14.29
CA ASP A 154 1.35 -13.40 -15.67
C ASP A 154 2.53 -13.16 -16.66
N LYS A 155 3.43 -12.24 -16.29
CA LYS A 155 4.65 -11.96 -17.07
C LYS A 155 5.79 -11.59 -16.12
N VAL A 156 6.94 -12.25 -16.27
CA VAL A 156 8.21 -11.74 -15.78
C VAL A 156 8.82 -10.87 -16.86
N LEU A 157 9.05 -9.59 -16.56
CA LEU A 157 9.63 -8.63 -17.48
C LEU A 157 11.13 -8.52 -17.21
N LEU A 158 11.92 -8.55 -18.26
CA LEU A 158 13.37 -8.31 -18.28
C LEU A 158 13.66 -7.25 -19.33
N TYR A 159 14.81 -6.59 -19.28
CA TYR A 159 15.23 -5.69 -20.36
C TYR A 159 15.42 -6.46 -21.66
N ASP A 160 14.89 -5.90 -22.75
CA ASP A 160 15.11 -6.37 -24.12
C ASP A 160 15.84 -5.27 -24.90
N GLU A 161 16.95 -5.63 -25.54
CA GLU A 161 17.77 -4.72 -26.36
C GLU A 161 16.99 -4.08 -27.53
N LYS A 162 15.85 -4.68 -27.90
CA LYS A 162 14.97 -4.12 -28.93
C LYS A 162 14.16 -2.93 -28.42
N ASP A 163 13.90 -2.89 -27.12
CA ASP A 163 12.99 -1.92 -26.51
C ASP A 163 13.75 -0.81 -25.77
N VAL A 164 14.95 -1.11 -25.25
CA VAL A 164 15.75 -0.19 -24.43
C VAL A 164 17.25 -0.32 -24.73
N ASP A 165 17.99 0.76 -24.51
CA ASP A 165 19.46 0.75 -24.56
C ASP A 165 20.02 0.08 -23.30
N VAL A 166 20.23 -1.23 -23.36
CA VAL A 166 20.77 -2.03 -22.25
C VAL A 166 22.21 -1.58 -21.90
N GLY A 167 22.99 -1.08 -22.86
CA GLY A 167 24.32 -0.54 -22.60
C GLY A 167 24.26 0.67 -21.69
N HIS A 168 23.38 1.62 -21.99
CA HIS A 168 23.17 2.80 -21.16
C HIS A 168 22.64 2.43 -19.75
N ILE A 169 21.69 1.50 -19.66
CA ILE A 169 21.17 1.03 -18.36
C ILE A 169 22.30 0.45 -17.52
N ARG A 170 23.20 -0.34 -18.10
CA ARG A 170 24.36 -0.92 -17.40
C ARG A 170 25.33 0.16 -16.87
N GLU A 171 25.51 1.24 -17.61
CA GLU A 171 26.29 2.40 -17.13
C GLU A 171 25.61 3.06 -15.92
N LEU A 172 24.28 3.19 -15.94
CA LEU A 172 23.52 3.73 -14.82
C LEU A 172 23.57 2.83 -13.57
N GLU A 173 23.58 1.50 -13.72
CA GLU A 173 23.69 0.53 -12.64
C GLU A 173 25.06 0.59 -11.94
N THR A 174 26.13 0.82 -12.68
CA THR A 174 27.49 0.86 -12.14
C THR A 174 27.84 2.19 -11.48
N SER A 175 27.03 3.22 -11.64
CA SER A 175 27.33 4.57 -11.18
C SER A 175 26.77 4.82 -9.77
N GLU A 176 27.62 5.30 -8.86
CA GLU A 176 27.25 5.67 -7.48
C GLU A 176 26.54 7.03 -7.36
N ALA A 177 26.48 7.84 -8.42
CA ALA A 177 25.88 9.17 -8.35
C ALA A 177 24.34 9.12 -8.30
N LYS A 178 23.74 9.79 -7.31
CA LYS A 178 22.26 9.84 -7.11
C LYS A 178 21.46 10.19 -8.36
N ARG A 179 22.00 11.05 -9.24
CA ARG A 179 21.34 11.42 -10.50
C ARG A 179 21.10 10.22 -11.42
N PHE A 180 22.03 9.26 -11.46
CA PHE A 180 21.93 8.07 -12.29
C PHE A 180 20.91 7.08 -11.72
N ALA A 181 20.83 6.96 -10.39
CA ALA A 181 19.79 6.17 -9.75
C ALA A 181 18.38 6.73 -10.04
N LEU A 182 18.22 8.06 -10.07
CA LEU A 182 16.95 8.70 -10.43
C LEU A 182 16.60 8.47 -11.90
N GLU A 183 17.58 8.63 -12.81
CA GLU A 183 17.41 8.40 -14.23
C GLU A 183 17.03 6.95 -14.51
N LYS A 184 17.75 5.99 -13.92
CA LYS A 184 17.43 4.57 -14.01
C LYS A 184 16.02 4.28 -13.53
N GLY A 185 15.63 4.77 -12.34
CA GLY A 185 14.29 4.56 -11.80
C GLY A 185 13.19 5.09 -12.73
N LEU A 186 13.42 6.22 -13.39
CA LEU A 186 12.46 6.76 -14.38
C LEU A 186 12.38 5.88 -15.64
N LEU A 187 13.50 5.37 -16.12
CA LEU A 187 13.55 4.44 -17.26
C LEU A 187 12.83 3.13 -16.92
N ASP A 188 13.09 2.56 -15.74
CA ASP A 188 12.45 1.34 -15.24
C ASP A 188 10.93 1.51 -15.16
N TYR A 189 10.48 2.59 -14.54
CA TYR A 189 9.06 2.92 -14.45
C TYR A 189 8.41 3.04 -15.82
N THR A 190 9.06 3.77 -16.75
CA THR A 190 8.54 3.98 -18.09
C THR A 190 8.48 2.68 -18.89
N TYR A 191 9.49 1.83 -18.74
CA TYR A 191 9.55 0.52 -19.40
C TYR A 191 8.44 -0.41 -18.92
N LEU A 192 8.25 -0.50 -17.59
CA LEU A 192 7.17 -1.26 -16.97
C LEU A 192 5.79 -0.74 -17.37
N LEU A 193 5.61 0.59 -17.39
CA LEU A 193 4.35 1.21 -17.81
C LEU A 193 4.01 0.87 -19.26
N LYS A 194 4.99 0.93 -20.19
CA LYS A 194 4.80 0.50 -21.59
C LYS A 194 4.43 -0.99 -21.68
N ALA A 195 5.03 -1.85 -20.85
CA ALA A 195 4.67 -3.25 -20.80
C ALA A 195 3.22 -3.45 -20.34
N CYS A 196 2.75 -2.69 -19.34
CA CYS A 196 1.34 -2.69 -18.93
C CYS A 196 0.42 -2.18 -20.04
N GLN A 197 0.78 -1.10 -20.74
CA GLN A 197 -0.01 -0.57 -21.86
C GLN A 197 -0.19 -1.63 -22.97
N SER A 198 0.83 -2.45 -23.24
CA SER A 198 0.75 -3.51 -24.23
C SER A 198 -0.25 -4.62 -23.92
N VAL A 199 -0.66 -4.76 -22.66
CA VAL A 199 -1.70 -5.73 -22.22
C VAL A 199 -3.10 -5.25 -22.59
N ASN A 200 -3.27 -3.96 -22.87
CA ASN A 200 -4.55 -3.34 -23.26
C ASN A 200 -5.63 -3.45 -22.15
N THR A 201 -5.23 -3.29 -20.90
CA THR A 201 -6.14 -3.18 -19.75
C THR A 201 -6.70 -1.76 -19.64
N SER A 202 -7.84 -1.60 -18.95
CA SER A 202 -8.43 -0.28 -18.72
C SER A 202 -7.58 0.61 -17.82
N PHE A 203 -6.83 0.00 -16.90
CA PHE A 203 -6.04 0.69 -15.88
C PHE A 203 -4.69 0.02 -15.69
N SER A 204 -3.67 0.84 -15.40
CA SER A 204 -2.35 0.38 -14.98
C SER A 204 -2.06 0.89 -13.56
N VAL A 205 -1.63 0.00 -12.67
CA VAL A 205 -1.22 0.30 -11.31
C VAL A 205 0.21 -0.15 -11.15
N ILE A 206 1.12 0.78 -10.89
CA ILE A 206 2.53 0.48 -10.66
C ILE A 206 2.82 0.63 -9.17
N PHE A 207 3.33 -0.41 -8.57
CA PHE A 207 3.77 -0.45 -7.18
C PHE A 207 5.28 -0.42 -7.07
N GLU A 208 5.79 0.21 -6.04
CA GLU A 208 7.17 0.06 -5.60
C GLU A 208 7.34 -1.27 -4.85
N ASP A 209 8.55 -1.80 -4.79
CA ASP A 209 8.84 -3.11 -4.22
C ASP A 209 8.91 -3.13 -2.68
N ASP A 210 8.75 -1.99 -2.02
CA ASP A 210 8.83 -1.81 -0.57
C ASP A 210 7.46 -1.50 0.09
N ILE A 211 6.36 -1.74 -0.60
CA ILE A 211 5.00 -1.55 -0.08
C ILE A 211 4.46 -2.82 0.57
N ILE A 212 3.50 -2.66 1.46
CA ILE A 212 2.64 -3.76 1.92
C ILE A 212 1.19 -3.35 1.68
N ALA A 213 0.52 -4.08 0.78
CA ALA A 213 -0.87 -3.82 0.43
C ALA A 213 -1.81 -4.24 1.59
N LEU A 214 -2.74 -3.36 1.92
CA LEU A 214 -3.79 -3.66 2.90
C LEU A 214 -4.83 -4.60 2.28
N ASP A 215 -5.52 -5.35 3.13
CA ASP A 215 -6.66 -6.14 2.70
C ASP A 215 -7.74 -5.29 2.02
N GLY A 216 -8.33 -5.81 0.95
CA GLY A 216 -9.30 -5.09 0.14
C GLY A 216 -8.73 -3.95 -0.73
N TRP A 217 -7.40 -3.88 -0.93
CA TRP A 217 -6.75 -2.87 -1.76
C TRP A 217 -7.32 -2.84 -3.19
N TYR A 218 -7.55 -3.99 -3.80
CA TYR A 218 -8.10 -4.13 -5.14
C TYR A 218 -9.46 -3.41 -5.28
N HIS A 219 -10.40 -3.73 -4.39
CA HIS A 219 -11.73 -3.13 -4.39
C HIS A 219 -11.67 -1.61 -4.19
N ARG A 220 -10.84 -1.13 -3.26
CA ARG A 220 -10.66 0.31 -3.01
C ARG A 220 -10.06 1.02 -4.21
N THR A 221 -9.09 0.40 -4.89
CA THR A 221 -8.50 0.95 -6.11
C THR A 221 -9.53 1.05 -7.23
N LYS A 222 -10.34 0.01 -7.46
CA LYS A 222 -11.44 0.05 -8.44
C LYS A 222 -12.45 1.16 -8.13
N GLN A 223 -12.82 1.34 -6.87
CA GLN A 223 -13.71 2.43 -6.46
C GLN A 223 -13.09 3.81 -6.69
N ALA A 224 -11.81 3.99 -6.36
CA ALA A 224 -11.12 5.25 -6.54
C ALA A 224 -11.01 5.63 -8.02
N VAL A 225 -10.66 4.68 -8.87
CA VAL A 225 -10.59 4.87 -10.33
C VAL A 225 -11.96 5.23 -10.88
N ALA A 226 -13.01 4.51 -10.52
CA ALA A 226 -14.37 4.81 -10.98
C ALA A 226 -14.87 6.19 -10.48
N ALA A 227 -14.43 6.63 -9.30
CA ALA A 227 -14.72 7.97 -8.82
C ALA A 227 -13.97 9.05 -9.63
N ALA A 228 -12.69 8.81 -9.94
CA ALA A 228 -11.88 9.72 -10.75
C ALA A 228 -12.45 9.86 -12.17
N GLU A 229 -12.88 8.76 -12.80
CA GLU A 229 -13.53 8.80 -14.11
C GLU A 229 -14.81 9.64 -14.11
N ARG A 230 -15.69 9.45 -13.10
CA ARG A 230 -16.90 10.26 -12.97
C ARG A 230 -16.58 11.75 -12.83
N GLN A 231 -15.63 12.10 -11.96
CA GLN A 231 -15.21 13.50 -11.78
C GLN A 231 -14.65 14.11 -13.07
N THR A 232 -13.86 13.35 -13.80
CA THR A 232 -13.27 13.80 -15.08
C THR A 232 -14.37 14.07 -16.12
N LEU A 233 -15.37 13.19 -16.18
CA LEU A 233 -16.54 13.37 -17.07
C LEU A 233 -17.36 14.60 -16.68
N GLU A 234 -17.61 14.80 -15.39
CA GLU A 234 -18.36 15.96 -14.87
C GLU A 234 -17.64 17.29 -15.13
N MET A 235 -16.30 17.31 -15.04
CA MET A 235 -15.49 18.50 -15.32
C MET A 235 -15.30 18.77 -16.82
N GLY A 236 -15.74 17.88 -17.70
CA GLY A 236 -15.57 18.01 -19.15
C GLY A 236 -14.10 18.02 -19.60
N THR A 237 -13.18 17.55 -18.76
CA THR A 237 -11.77 17.41 -19.09
C THR A 237 -11.54 16.15 -19.89
N ALA A 238 -10.59 16.19 -20.84
CA ALA A 238 -10.25 15.02 -21.64
C ALA A 238 -9.78 13.88 -20.71
N GLN A 239 -10.38 12.69 -20.85
CA GLN A 239 -9.88 11.51 -20.17
C GLN A 239 -8.44 11.25 -20.61
N CYS A 240 -7.51 11.30 -19.68
CA CYS A 240 -6.19 10.72 -19.89
C CYS A 240 -6.40 9.20 -20.01
N LYS A 241 -6.50 8.70 -21.24
CA LYS A 241 -6.30 7.27 -21.51
C LYS A 241 -4.79 7.04 -21.44
N CYS A 242 -4.32 6.69 -20.25
CA CYS A 242 -2.95 6.19 -20.08
C CYS A 242 -2.86 4.76 -20.55
#